data_abb3441a516f1a4b9fbf19cf9740af9e
#
_entry.id   abb3441a516f1a4b9fbf19cf9740af9e
#
_cell.length_a   1.000
_cell.length_b   1.000
_cell.length_c   1.000
_cell.angle_alpha   90.00
_cell.angle_beta   90.00
_cell.angle_gamma   90.00
#
_symmetry.space_group_name_H-M   'P 1'
#
loop_
_entity.id
_entity.type
_entity.pdbx_description
1 polymer ?
#
loop_
_entity_poly.entity_id
_entity_poly.type
_entity_poly.pdbx_seq_one_letter_code
_entity_poly.pdbx_strand_id
1 'polypeptide(L)'
;MNMRLTMKMTYLLGILAGTLLALPGAAPAQDLAKEALSGFPTQTIRLEFSTPAKLRGLPNYGTLRQRYIGPRLRKLVDELGQLGIREEDISGLVLGWQPGSAEMGLYGFATGRFSAQAITESAAQRNMTPTPVAGKPAYCLEAGLAGTCVVVLQDSLGAFGSLTTLTSMLEAREGQIPSLSSDSRFPSLVAGANKDAPIWGVAVGPAVADWFRGWMPNQGNLKLDWGKVFADVNSLTYSVAAGDDVTLGLKMDCKSAESAASLRQVLEGLKLVQQMAWDSQNPGKPNPYRTMDVGLESSQVSLKLTTGYSELELASGAAGMVN
;
A
#
# COMPACT_ATOMS: atom_id res chain seq x y z
N MET A 1 36.86 -75.30 -19.18
CA MET A 1 36.77 -75.42 -17.70
C MET A 1 36.21 -74.09 -17.18
N ASN A 2 34.93 -74.17 -16.91
CA ASN A 2 34.07 -73.02 -16.56
C ASN A 2 34.26 -72.59 -15.13
N MET A 3 34.39 -71.32 -14.89
CA MET A 3 34.12 -70.80 -13.55
C MET A 3 33.30 -69.52 -13.66
N ARG A 4 32.05 -69.68 -13.26
CA ARG A 4 31.07 -68.61 -13.10
C ARG A 4 31.47 -67.69 -11.98
N LEU A 5 31.57 -66.42 -12.27
CA LEU A 5 31.60 -65.36 -11.23
C LEU A 5 30.28 -64.63 -11.26
N THR A 6 29.38 -65.09 -10.43
CA THR A 6 28.18 -64.34 -10.03
C THR A 6 28.61 -63.33 -8.98
N MET A 7 28.76 -62.10 -9.40
CA MET A 7 29.00 -60.98 -8.49
C MET A 7 27.70 -60.41 -8.02
N LYS A 8 27.45 -60.55 -6.73
CA LYS A 8 26.28 -60.00 -6.01
C LYS A 8 26.33 -58.48 -6.03
N MET A 9 25.40 -57.90 -6.75
CA MET A 9 25.07 -56.48 -6.71
C MET A 9 23.99 -56.32 -5.69
N THR A 10 24.38 -56.13 -4.44
CA THR A 10 23.46 -55.79 -3.35
C THR A 10 24.21 -54.96 -2.31
N TYR A 11 23.55 -53.86 -1.89
CA TYR A 11 23.95 -52.96 -0.80
C TYR A 11 24.98 -51.85 -1.11
N LEU A 12 24.50 -50.84 -1.87
CA LEU A 12 24.94 -49.45 -1.70
C LEU A 12 23.76 -48.50 -1.95
N LEU A 13 22.67 -48.81 -1.26
CA LEU A 13 21.47 -47.93 -1.10
C LEU A 13 21.29 -47.76 0.41
N GLY A 14 22.16 -47.01 0.99
CA GLY A 14 22.11 -46.68 2.41
C GLY A 14 22.84 -45.38 2.64
N ILE A 15 22.12 -44.39 3.14
CA ILE A 15 22.62 -43.17 3.77
C ILE A 15 23.16 -42.12 2.81
N LEU A 16 22.25 -41.56 1.99
CA LEU A 16 22.18 -40.15 1.70
C LEU A 16 20.89 -39.61 2.34
N ALA A 17 20.76 -39.84 3.65
CA ALA A 17 19.95 -38.97 4.49
C ALA A 17 20.69 -37.64 4.52
N GLY A 18 20.46 -36.85 3.44
CA GLY A 18 20.86 -35.49 3.39
C GLY A 18 20.28 -34.79 4.60
N THR A 19 21.15 -34.31 5.45
CA THR A 19 20.87 -33.15 6.28
C THR A 19 20.37 -32.06 5.31
N LEU A 20 19.06 -32.02 5.07
CA LEU A 20 18.41 -30.79 4.75
C LEU A 20 18.74 -29.87 5.94
N LEU A 21 19.80 -29.11 5.79
CA LEU A 21 19.95 -27.85 6.47
C LEU A 21 18.65 -27.10 6.11
N ALA A 22 17.69 -27.17 7.01
CA ALA A 22 16.58 -26.26 7.02
C ALA A 22 17.23 -24.87 7.06
N LEU A 23 17.40 -24.26 5.89
CA LEU A 23 17.49 -22.82 5.80
C LEU A 23 16.36 -22.34 6.70
N PRO A 24 16.61 -21.43 7.66
CA PRO A 24 15.54 -20.89 8.48
C PRO A 24 14.45 -20.45 7.51
N GLY A 25 13.39 -21.23 7.45
CA GLY A 25 12.31 -21.07 6.48
C GLY A 25 11.87 -19.64 6.63
N ALA A 26 11.92 -18.87 5.55
CA ALA A 26 11.25 -17.59 5.51
C ALA A 26 9.85 -17.87 6.06
N ALA A 27 9.54 -17.31 7.22
CA ALA A 27 8.22 -17.44 7.83
C ALA A 27 7.21 -17.16 6.70
N PRO A 28 6.18 -18.00 6.50
CA PRO A 28 5.25 -17.84 5.38
C PRO A 28 4.82 -16.38 5.37
N ALA A 29 4.98 -15.72 4.22
CA ALA A 29 4.65 -14.31 4.09
C ALA A 29 3.22 -14.15 4.61
N GLN A 30 3.07 -13.48 5.76
CA GLN A 30 1.78 -13.34 6.41
C GLN A 30 0.87 -12.63 5.40
N ASP A 31 -0.31 -13.16 5.17
CA ASP A 31 -1.25 -12.55 4.22
C ASP A 31 -1.74 -11.23 4.80
N LEU A 32 -1.06 -10.15 4.39
CA LEU A 32 -1.33 -8.80 4.87
C LEU A 32 -2.76 -8.34 4.52
N ALA A 33 -3.34 -8.89 3.45
CA ALA A 33 -4.73 -8.61 3.09
C ALA A 33 -5.69 -9.25 4.10
N LYS A 34 -5.39 -10.46 4.56
CA LYS A 34 -6.17 -11.12 5.61
C LYS A 34 -6.03 -10.38 6.96
N GLU A 35 -4.82 -9.98 7.32
CA GLU A 35 -4.59 -9.17 8.53
C GLU A 35 -5.34 -7.84 8.46
N ALA A 36 -5.34 -7.17 7.31
CA ALA A 36 -6.09 -5.94 7.12
C ALA A 36 -7.60 -6.15 7.29
N LEU A 37 -8.17 -7.16 6.65
CA LEU A 37 -9.61 -7.44 6.76
C LEU A 37 -10.02 -7.79 8.20
N SER A 38 -9.20 -8.51 8.94
CA SER A 38 -9.51 -8.89 10.33
C SER A 38 -9.18 -7.79 11.35
N GLY A 39 -8.18 -6.97 11.09
CA GLY A 39 -7.68 -6.00 12.06
C GLY A 39 -8.12 -4.56 11.85
N PHE A 40 -8.67 -4.19 10.69
CA PHE A 40 -9.22 -2.84 10.55
C PHE A 40 -10.69 -2.81 10.96
N PRO A 41 -11.11 -1.83 11.78
CA PRO A 41 -12.50 -1.65 12.17
C PRO A 41 -13.38 -1.22 10.98
N THR A 42 -14.68 -1.46 11.07
CA THR A 42 -15.67 -1.21 9.98
C THR A 42 -15.75 0.24 9.52
N GLN A 43 -15.28 1.21 10.33
CA GLN A 43 -15.22 2.62 9.96
C GLN A 43 -14.12 2.92 8.92
N THR A 44 -13.24 1.98 8.63
CA THR A 44 -12.22 2.14 7.60
C THR A 44 -12.87 2.21 6.22
N ILE A 45 -12.55 3.26 5.46
CA ILE A 45 -13.14 3.54 4.14
C ILE A 45 -12.17 3.38 2.98
N ARG A 46 -10.88 3.20 3.28
CA ARG A 46 -9.83 2.96 2.28
C ARG A 46 -8.73 2.11 2.86
N LEU A 47 -8.22 1.20 2.03
CA LEU A 47 -6.99 0.44 2.28
C LEU A 47 -6.01 0.67 1.13
N GLU A 48 -4.73 0.83 1.47
CA GLU A 48 -3.65 0.88 0.50
C GLU A 48 -2.53 -0.07 0.92
N PHE A 49 -2.18 -0.95 0.01
CA PHE A 49 -1.12 -1.94 0.21
C PHE A 49 0.10 -1.54 -0.59
N SER A 50 1.26 -1.69 -0.01
CA SER A 50 2.53 -1.55 -0.70
C SER A 50 3.49 -2.67 -0.36
N THR A 51 4.34 -3.01 -1.32
CA THR A 51 5.41 -3.99 -1.17
C THR A 51 6.76 -3.29 -1.31
N PRO A 52 7.32 -2.72 -0.21
CA PRO A 52 8.57 -1.96 -0.25
C PRO A 52 9.71 -2.74 -0.87
N ALA A 53 9.76 -4.06 -0.67
CA ALA A 53 10.78 -4.92 -1.28
C ALA A 53 10.74 -4.89 -2.83
N LYS A 54 9.54 -4.89 -3.43
CA LYS A 54 9.38 -4.74 -4.90
C LYS A 54 9.77 -3.34 -5.35
N LEU A 55 9.38 -2.30 -4.59
CA LEU A 55 9.70 -0.91 -4.91
C LEU A 55 11.21 -0.65 -4.88
N ARG A 56 11.91 -1.17 -3.87
CA ARG A 56 13.38 -1.04 -3.75
C ARG A 56 14.14 -1.69 -4.92
N GLY A 57 13.55 -2.68 -5.55
CA GLY A 57 14.11 -3.32 -6.75
C GLY A 57 14.01 -2.49 -8.04
N LEU A 58 13.29 -1.36 -8.03
CA LEU A 58 13.13 -0.52 -9.21
C LEU A 58 14.40 0.31 -9.49
N PRO A 59 14.82 0.45 -10.76
CA PRO A 59 16.04 1.17 -11.13
C PRO A 59 16.07 2.62 -10.61
N ASN A 60 14.91 3.27 -10.54
CA ASN A 60 14.77 4.68 -10.15
C ASN A 60 14.26 4.86 -8.71
N TYR A 61 14.25 3.78 -7.89
CA TYR A 61 13.68 3.84 -6.55
C TYR A 61 14.29 4.97 -5.68
N GLY A 62 15.62 5.13 -5.69
CA GLY A 62 16.28 6.16 -4.90
C GLY A 62 15.79 7.57 -5.21
N THR A 63 15.66 7.90 -6.50
CA THR A 63 15.15 9.20 -6.97
C THR A 63 13.67 9.37 -6.61
N LEU A 64 12.86 8.35 -6.88
CA LEU A 64 11.44 8.36 -6.53
C LEU A 64 11.25 8.53 -5.01
N ARG A 65 12.00 7.77 -4.21
CA ARG A 65 11.96 7.85 -2.75
C ARG A 65 12.29 9.26 -2.25
N GLN A 66 13.39 9.85 -2.70
CA GLN A 66 13.80 11.20 -2.27
C GLN A 66 12.75 12.25 -2.61
N ARG A 67 12.07 12.08 -3.75
CA ARG A 67 11.12 13.05 -4.27
C ARG A 67 9.73 12.93 -3.63
N TYR A 68 9.25 11.69 -3.43
CA TYR A 68 7.89 11.43 -2.96
C TYR A 68 7.79 11.21 -1.45
N ILE A 69 8.89 10.91 -0.78
CA ILE A 69 8.92 10.88 0.68
C ILE A 69 9.04 12.31 1.20
N GLY A 70 7.89 12.88 1.56
CA GLY A 70 7.82 14.20 2.18
C GLY A 70 8.56 14.25 3.53
N PRO A 71 8.79 15.46 4.08
CA PRO A 71 9.53 15.65 5.34
C PRO A 71 8.96 14.83 6.52
N ARG A 72 7.64 14.70 6.60
CA ARG A 72 6.96 13.93 7.66
C ARG A 72 7.30 12.44 7.62
N LEU A 73 7.28 11.83 6.41
CA LEU A 73 7.58 10.41 6.27
C LEU A 73 9.08 10.14 6.49
N ARG A 74 9.96 11.05 6.07
CA ARG A 74 11.40 10.95 6.41
C ARG A 74 11.60 10.92 7.92
N LYS A 75 10.93 11.83 8.63
CA LYS A 75 11.04 11.91 10.09
C LYS A 75 10.50 10.64 10.76
N LEU A 76 9.39 10.06 10.25
CA LEU A 76 8.90 8.76 10.70
C LEU A 76 9.94 7.65 10.50
N VAL A 77 10.55 7.57 9.31
CA VAL A 77 11.60 6.59 9.02
C VAL A 77 12.79 6.74 9.99
N ASP A 78 13.21 7.98 10.26
CA ASP A 78 14.30 8.28 11.19
C ASP A 78 13.94 7.86 12.63
N GLU A 79 12.72 8.13 13.07
CA GLU A 79 12.26 7.75 14.42
C GLU A 79 12.10 6.23 14.57
N LEU A 80 11.57 5.55 13.54
CA LEU A 80 11.51 4.09 13.52
C LEU A 80 12.92 3.47 13.52
N GLY A 81 13.85 4.07 12.78
CA GLY A 81 15.27 3.68 12.78
C GLY A 81 15.89 3.75 14.16
N GLN A 82 15.53 4.77 14.94
CA GLN A 82 15.97 4.91 16.33
C GLN A 82 15.39 3.85 17.28
N LEU A 83 14.27 3.22 16.93
CA LEU A 83 13.73 2.05 17.61
C LEU A 83 14.28 0.73 17.07
N GLY A 84 15.25 0.78 16.13
CA GLY A 84 15.80 -0.42 15.50
C GLY A 84 14.91 -1.01 14.40
N ILE A 85 13.89 -0.28 13.94
CA ILE A 85 13.02 -0.67 12.82
C ILE A 85 13.51 0.04 11.57
N ARG A 86 14.14 -0.68 10.66
CA ARG A 86 14.70 -0.11 9.43
C ARG A 86 13.78 -0.37 8.25
N GLU A 87 13.82 0.52 7.27
CA GLU A 87 13.01 0.40 6.04
C GLU A 87 13.27 -0.92 5.31
N GLU A 88 14.50 -1.40 5.28
CA GLU A 88 14.87 -2.67 4.65
C GLU A 88 14.29 -3.91 5.36
N ASP A 89 13.90 -3.78 6.61
CA ASP A 89 13.28 -4.87 7.37
C ASP A 89 11.78 -4.99 7.08
N ILE A 90 11.18 -3.97 6.44
CA ILE A 90 9.75 -3.97 6.06
C ILE A 90 9.59 -4.60 4.67
N SER A 91 8.81 -5.67 4.59
CA SER A 91 8.50 -6.39 3.35
C SER A 91 7.14 -6.02 2.74
N GLY A 92 6.17 -5.69 3.58
CA GLY A 92 4.82 -5.29 3.19
C GLY A 92 4.23 -4.28 4.15
N LEU A 93 3.36 -3.43 3.64
CA LEU A 93 2.68 -2.38 4.40
C LEU A 93 1.24 -2.27 3.94
N VAL A 94 0.30 -2.12 4.88
CA VAL A 94 -1.07 -1.72 4.59
C VAL A 94 -1.44 -0.52 5.46
N LEU A 95 -1.97 0.49 4.82
CA LEU A 95 -2.49 1.71 5.44
C LEU A 95 -4.01 1.70 5.40
N GLY A 96 -4.63 2.24 6.44
CA GLY A 96 -6.08 2.46 6.54
C GLY A 96 -6.42 3.93 6.68
N TRP A 97 -7.61 4.32 6.23
CA TRP A 97 -8.18 5.66 6.40
C TRP A 97 -9.59 5.58 6.95
N GLN A 98 -9.94 6.51 7.85
CA GLN A 98 -11.28 6.70 8.39
C GLN A 98 -11.87 8.04 7.92
N PRO A 99 -13.20 8.20 7.91
CA PRO A 99 -13.85 9.46 7.58
C PRO A 99 -13.38 10.58 8.49
N GLY A 100 -13.16 11.78 7.93
CA GLY A 100 -12.80 12.97 8.70
C GLY A 100 -11.34 13.03 9.17
N SER A 101 -10.53 12.05 8.88
CA SER A 101 -9.07 12.13 9.05
C SER A 101 -8.48 13.05 7.97
N ALA A 102 -8.73 14.36 8.09
CA ALA A 102 -8.24 15.37 7.15
C ALA A 102 -6.71 15.51 7.17
N GLU A 103 -6.07 15.04 8.21
CA GLU A 103 -4.63 14.86 8.28
C GLU A 103 -4.39 13.37 8.46
N MET A 104 -3.57 12.78 7.61
CA MET A 104 -3.20 11.38 7.60
C MET A 104 -2.97 10.85 9.02
N GLY A 105 -4.05 10.39 9.66
CA GLY A 105 -3.92 9.46 10.76
C GLY A 105 -3.31 8.19 10.17
N LEU A 106 -1.97 8.17 10.06
CA LEU A 106 -1.28 7.04 9.51
C LEU A 106 -1.47 5.88 10.49
N TYR A 107 -2.24 4.89 10.08
CA TYR A 107 -2.40 3.67 10.86
C TYR A 107 -2.41 2.45 9.92
N GLY A 108 -1.90 1.35 10.41
CA GLY A 108 -1.80 0.16 9.58
C GLY A 108 -1.07 -1.00 10.20
N PHE A 109 -0.84 -2.01 9.35
CA PHE A 109 0.00 -3.16 9.64
C PHE A 109 1.22 -3.15 8.72
N ALA A 110 2.33 -3.64 9.24
CA ALA A 110 3.56 -3.89 8.51
C ALA A 110 3.98 -5.34 8.68
N THR A 111 4.34 -6.00 7.58
CA THR A 111 5.04 -7.29 7.62
C THR A 111 6.52 -7.07 7.39
N GLY A 112 7.35 -7.92 8.03
CA GLY A 112 8.79 -7.75 7.92
C GLY A 112 9.57 -8.63 8.89
N ARG A 113 10.71 -8.13 9.34
CA ARG A 113 11.53 -8.74 10.37
C ARG A 113 11.63 -7.79 11.54
N PHE A 114 10.91 -8.07 12.60
CA PHE A 114 10.84 -7.23 13.78
C PHE A 114 11.39 -7.99 14.99
N SER A 115 12.25 -7.34 15.77
CA SER A 115 12.73 -7.87 17.04
C SER A 115 12.10 -7.10 18.19
N ALA A 116 11.11 -7.69 18.85
CA ALA A 116 10.49 -7.09 20.03
C ALA A 116 11.52 -6.75 21.12
N GLN A 117 12.55 -7.62 21.28
CA GLN A 117 13.64 -7.40 22.23
C GLN A 117 14.47 -6.17 21.83
N ALA A 118 14.94 -6.09 20.56
CA ALA A 118 15.75 -4.98 20.11
C ALA A 118 15.00 -3.63 20.19
N ILE A 119 13.70 -3.63 19.89
CA ILE A 119 12.86 -2.45 20.04
C ILE A 119 12.73 -2.04 21.52
N THR A 120 12.52 -2.99 22.41
CA THR A 120 12.45 -2.73 23.86
C THR A 120 13.76 -2.16 24.40
N GLU A 121 14.89 -2.72 24.00
CA GLU A 121 16.22 -2.24 24.40
C GLU A 121 16.50 -0.84 23.87
N SER A 122 16.19 -0.58 22.58
CA SER A 122 16.33 0.75 21.97
C SER A 122 15.43 1.79 22.63
N ALA A 123 14.19 1.43 22.92
CA ALA A 123 13.25 2.30 23.63
C ALA A 123 13.71 2.62 25.06
N ALA A 124 14.24 1.64 25.78
CA ALA A 124 14.79 1.83 27.13
C ALA A 124 15.99 2.78 27.13
N GLN A 125 16.90 2.68 26.15
CA GLN A 125 18.04 3.61 25.98
C GLN A 125 17.59 5.05 25.75
N ARG A 126 16.38 5.25 25.26
CA ARG A 126 15.76 6.57 25.00
C ARG A 126 14.81 7.03 26.10
N ASN A 127 14.72 6.30 27.20
CA ASN A 127 13.79 6.55 28.29
C ASN A 127 12.30 6.56 27.84
N MET A 128 11.97 5.82 26.79
CA MET A 128 10.58 5.66 26.33
C MET A 128 9.85 4.68 27.24
N THR A 129 8.73 5.12 27.78
CA THR A 129 7.84 4.26 28.60
C THR A 129 6.79 3.62 27.66
N PRO A 130 6.70 2.29 27.63
CA PRO A 130 5.67 1.64 26.83
C PRO A 130 4.28 1.86 27.43
N THR A 131 3.29 2.05 26.55
CA THR A 131 1.88 2.05 26.90
C THR A 131 1.27 0.71 26.53
N PRO A 132 0.60 -0.01 27.44
CA PRO A 132 -0.01 -1.29 27.11
C PRO A 132 -1.20 -1.11 26.17
N VAL A 133 -1.23 -1.85 25.04
CA VAL A 133 -2.35 -1.93 24.11
C VAL A 133 -2.63 -3.40 23.85
N ALA A 134 -3.82 -3.89 24.18
CA ALA A 134 -4.19 -5.31 24.12
C ALA A 134 -3.10 -6.23 24.74
N GLY A 135 -2.60 -5.85 25.93
CA GLY A 135 -1.57 -6.61 26.66
C GLY A 135 -0.16 -6.60 26.07
N LYS A 136 0.09 -5.83 24.99
CA LYS A 136 1.40 -5.67 24.34
C LYS A 136 1.98 -4.28 24.59
N PRO A 137 3.32 -4.14 24.69
CA PRO A 137 3.95 -2.83 24.84
C PRO A 137 3.89 -2.06 23.51
N ALA A 138 3.26 -0.89 23.51
CA ALA A 138 3.29 0.06 22.42
C ALA A 138 4.22 1.22 22.75
N TYR A 139 5.06 1.63 21.83
CA TYR A 139 5.98 2.75 21.95
C TYR A 139 5.51 3.91 21.09
N CYS A 140 5.21 5.06 21.71
CA CYS A 140 4.68 6.23 21.03
C CYS A 140 5.80 7.19 20.67
N LEU A 141 5.82 7.63 19.41
CA LEU A 141 6.82 8.54 18.86
C LEU A 141 6.52 9.99 19.29
N GLU A 142 7.55 10.75 19.66
CA GLU A 142 7.39 12.09 20.19
C GLU A 142 7.35 13.18 19.12
N ALA A 143 8.04 12.93 18.01
CA ALA A 143 8.23 13.94 16.98
C ALA A 143 7.77 13.43 15.61
N GLY A 144 7.41 14.33 14.70
CA GLY A 144 7.08 14.07 13.28
C GLY A 144 5.65 13.62 13.02
N LEU A 145 5.27 12.47 13.48
CA LEU A 145 3.88 12.00 13.54
C LEU A 145 3.48 11.89 15.01
N ALA A 146 3.45 13.03 15.71
CA ALA A 146 3.09 13.10 17.11
C ALA A 146 1.82 12.30 17.39
N GLY A 147 1.92 11.37 18.35
CA GLY A 147 0.84 10.46 18.69
C GLY A 147 0.80 9.15 17.90
N THR A 148 1.73 8.90 16.97
CA THR A 148 1.87 7.58 16.35
C THR A 148 2.61 6.64 17.29
N CYS A 149 1.98 5.52 17.60
CA CYS A 149 2.56 4.46 18.40
C CYS A 149 2.81 3.23 17.53
N VAL A 150 3.81 2.44 17.88
CA VAL A 150 4.14 1.17 17.20
C VAL A 150 4.08 0.03 18.20
N VAL A 151 3.61 -1.13 17.75
CA VAL A 151 3.57 -2.37 18.53
C VAL A 151 4.02 -3.54 17.68
N VAL A 152 4.85 -4.41 18.22
CA VAL A 152 5.21 -5.68 17.60
C VAL A 152 4.21 -6.73 18.05
N LEU A 153 3.48 -7.29 17.11
CA LEU A 153 2.49 -8.34 17.34
C LEU A 153 3.13 -9.72 17.30
N GLN A 154 4.05 -9.90 16.35
CA GLN A 154 4.86 -11.10 16.12
C GLN A 154 6.19 -10.67 15.47
N ASP A 155 7.19 -11.53 15.41
CA ASP A 155 8.48 -11.20 14.76
C ASP A 155 8.34 -10.84 13.27
N SER A 156 7.21 -11.19 12.66
CA SER A 156 6.90 -10.89 11.24
C SER A 156 5.79 -9.86 11.05
N LEU A 157 5.18 -9.36 12.13
CA LEU A 157 4.02 -8.47 12.06
C LEU A 157 4.09 -7.36 13.11
N GLY A 158 4.02 -6.13 12.66
CA GLY A 158 3.86 -4.92 13.48
C GLY A 158 2.56 -4.19 13.14
N ALA A 159 2.07 -3.39 14.08
CA ALA A 159 0.98 -2.46 13.87
C ALA A 159 1.38 -1.05 14.34
N PHE A 160 0.79 -0.02 13.75
CA PHE A 160 1.08 1.37 14.09
C PHE A 160 -0.15 2.25 13.88
N GLY A 161 -0.20 3.35 14.61
CA GLY A 161 -1.30 4.31 14.57
C GLY A 161 -1.33 5.17 15.83
N SER A 162 -2.31 6.08 15.93
CA SER A 162 -2.59 6.73 17.20
C SER A 162 -2.97 5.68 18.25
N LEU A 163 -2.77 5.98 19.52
CA LEU A 163 -3.09 5.03 20.59
C LEU A 163 -4.55 4.53 20.49
N THR A 164 -5.50 5.44 20.25
CA THR A 164 -6.91 5.11 20.07
C THR A 164 -7.16 4.20 18.87
N THR A 165 -6.57 4.55 17.71
CA THR A 165 -6.75 3.78 16.48
C THR A 165 -6.11 2.40 16.62
N LEU A 166 -4.92 2.34 17.21
CA LEU A 166 -4.20 1.09 17.45
C LEU A 166 -4.98 0.16 18.38
N THR A 167 -5.60 0.70 19.44
CA THR A 167 -6.49 -0.05 20.33
C THR A 167 -7.65 -0.65 19.53
N SER A 168 -8.38 0.17 18.76
CA SER A 168 -9.50 -0.32 17.94
C SER A 168 -9.07 -1.36 16.89
N MET A 169 -7.88 -1.21 16.30
CA MET A 169 -7.34 -2.22 15.38
C MET A 169 -7.10 -3.57 16.06
N LEU A 170 -6.53 -3.56 17.26
CA LEU A 170 -6.25 -4.79 17.98
C LEU A 170 -7.53 -5.43 18.53
N GLU A 171 -8.49 -4.63 19.01
CA GLU A 171 -9.81 -5.11 19.41
C GLU A 171 -10.57 -5.75 18.22
N ALA A 172 -10.51 -5.15 17.03
CA ALA A 172 -11.09 -5.73 15.82
C ALA A 172 -10.40 -7.05 15.45
N ARG A 173 -9.07 -7.10 15.51
CA ARG A 173 -8.26 -8.28 15.22
C ARG A 173 -8.54 -9.44 16.18
N GLU A 174 -8.84 -9.14 17.43
CA GLU A 174 -9.21 -10.11 18.48
C GLU A 174 -10.71 -10.46 18.46
N GLY A 175 -11.49 -9.86 17.56
CA GLY A 175 -12.93 -10.09 17.43
C GLY A 175 -13.79 -9.43 18.53
N GLN A 176 -13.24 -8.48 19.29
CA GLN A 176 -13.96 -7.74 20.32
C GLN A 176 -14.88 -6.69 19.73
N ILE A 177 -14.53 -6.14 18.56
CA ILE A 177 -15.38 -5.25 17.78
C ILE A 177 -15.45 -5.74 16.33
N PRO A 178 -16.48 -5.31 15.53
CA PRO A 178 -16.59 -5.69 14.14
C PRO A 178 -15.43 -5.15 13.30
N SER A 179 -14.87 -6.02 12.44
CA SER A 179 -13.78 -5.71 11.51
C SER A 179 -14.27 -5.62 10.06
N LEU A 180 -13.42 -5.21 9.14
CA LEU A 180 -13.71 -5.17 7.71
C LEU A 180 -14.07 -6.53 7.11
N SER A 181 -13.72 -7.64 7.76
CA SER A 181 -14.16 -8.98 7.33
C SER A 181 -15.67 -9.16 7.41
N SER A 182 -16.37 -8.39 8.25
CA SER A 182 -17.83 -8.37 8.36
C SER A 182 -18.52 -7.39 7.39
N ASP A 183 -17.77 -6.51 6.73
CA ASP A 183 -18.27 -5.64 5.67
C ASP A 183 -18.27 -6.39 4.34
N SER A 184 -19.45 -6.59 3.73
CA SER A 184 -19.57 -7.37 2.50
C SER A 184 -18.80 -6.79 1.30
N ARG A 185 -18.44 -5.50 1.33
CA ARG A 185 -17.77 -4.80 0.23
C ARG A 185 -16.26 -5.06 0.19
N PHE A 186 -15.58 -4.88 1.32
CA PHE A 186 -14.12 -4.95 1.38
C PHE A 186 -13.53 -6.31 0.98
N PRO A 187 -14.04 -7.46 1.45
CA PRO A 187 -13.53 -8.77 1.03
C PRO A 187 -13.57 -8.96 -0.48
N SER A 188 -14.67 -8.56 -1.13
CA SER A 188 -14.82 -8.68 -2.60
C SER A 188 -13.86 -7.75 -3.35
N LEU A 189 -13.72 -6.49 -2.92
CA LEU A 189 -12.80 -5.53 -3.53
C LEU A 189 -11.34 -5.96 -3.38
N VAL A 190 -10.95 -6.42 -2.20
CA VAL A 190 -9.60 -6.94 -1.93
C VAL A 190 -9.33 -8.22 -2.73
N ALA A 191 -10.33 -9.10 -2.90
CA ALA A 191 -10.18 -10.29 -3.72
C ALA A 191 -9.96 -9.96 -5.21
N GLY A 192 -10.67 -8.95 -5.73
CA GLY A 192 -10.60 -8.51 -7.13
C GLY A 192 -9.43 -7.55 -7.45
N ALA A 193 -8.67 -7.10 -6.45
CA ALA A 193 -7.56 -6.17 -6.65
C ALA A 193 -6.33 -6.83 -7.29
N ASN A 194 -5.55 -6.05 -8.03
CA ASN A 194 -4.27 -6.49 -8.61
C ASN A 194 -3.15 -6.51 -7.53
N LYS A 195 -3.07 -7.61 -6.79
CA LYS A 195 -2.09 -7.83 -5.71
C LYS A 195 -0.65 -8.01 -6.19
N ASP A 196 -0.44 -8.24 -7.49
CA ASP A 196 0.90 -8.36 -8.07
C ASP A 196 1.59 -7.01 -8.22
N ALA A 197 0.81 -5.93 -8.28
CA ALA A 197 1.36 -4.58 -8.31
C ALA A 197 2.09 -4.23 -7.00
N PRO A 198 3.22 -3.50 -7.06
CA PRO A 198 3.94 -3.06 -5.87
C PRO A 198 3.13 -2.11 -4.98
N ILE A 199 2.16 -1.40 -5.53
CA ILE A 199 1.17 -0.60 -4.80
C ILE A 199 -0.21 -0.93 -5.36
N TRP A 200 -1.16 -1.19 -4.48
CA TRP A 200 -2.57 -1.36 -4.85
C TRP A 200 -3.48 -0.98 -3.67
N GLY A 201 -4.73 -0.70 -3.95
CA GLY A 201 -5.65 -0.34 -2.88
C GLY A 201 -7.10 -0.39 -3.31
N VAL A 202 -7.95 -0.18 -2.29
CA VAL A 202 -9.40 -0.16 -2.42
C VAL A 202 -9.97 1.01 -1.61
N ALA A 203 -11.01 1.66 -2.14
CA ALA A 203 -11.69 2.75 -1.45
C ALA A 203 -13.20 2.67 -1.68
N VAL A 204 -13.99 3.11 -0.71
CA VAL A 204 -15.45 3.10 -0.77
C VAL A 204 -16.03 4.46 -0.41
N GLY A 205 -17.16 4.81 -1.03
CA GLY A 205 -17.87 6.04 -0.74
C GLY A 205 -17.03 7.32 -0.85
N PRO A 206 -17.02 8.21 0.14
CA PRO A 206 -16.33 9.50 0.08
C PRO A 206 -14.81 9.38 -0.14
N ALA A 207 -14.20 8.26 0.27
CA ALA A 207 -12.76 8.04 0.10
C ALA A 207 -12.33 8.00 -1.37
N VAL A 208 -13.25 7.73 -2.31
CA VAL A 208 -12.97 7.78 -3.74
C VAL A 208 -12.63 9.22 -4.16
N ALA A 209 -13.49 10.17 -3.80
CA ALA A 209 -13.25 11.58 -4.11
C ALA A 209 -11.97 12.12 -3.44
N ASP A 210 -11.70 11.70 -2.20
CA ASP A 210 -10.49 12.10 -1.45
C ASP A 210 -9.23 11.55 -2.10
N TRP A 211 -9.28 10.31 -2.60
CA TRP A 211 -8.17 9.72 -3.33
C TRP A 211 -7.82 10.54 -4.59
N PHE A 212 -8.82 10.90 -5.40
CA PHE A 212 -8.60 11.71 -6.60
C PHE A 212 -8.11 13.12 -6.26
N ARG A 213 -8.62 13.74 -5.20
CA ARG A 213 -8.15 15.04 -4.72
C ARG A 213 -6.65 15.02 -4.35
N GLY A 214 -6.19 13.94 -3.76
CA GLY A 214 -4.77 13.75 -3.42
C GLY A 214 -3.87 13.56 -4.65
N TRP A 215 -4.39 12.90 -5.70
CA TRP A 215 -3.63 12.60 -6.92
C TRP A 215 -3.67 13.72 -7.97
N MET A 216 -4.72 14.50 -7.99
CA MET A 216 -4.91 15.61 -8.89
C MET A 216 -4.98 16.92 -8.11
N PRO A 217 -3.86 17.46 -7.63
CA PRO A 217 -3.84 18.75 -6.97
C PRO A 217 -4.34 19.82 -7.95
N ASN A 218 -4.92 20.89 -7.40
CA ASN A 218 -5.56 21.99 -8.08
C ASN A 218 -4.89 22.33 -9.43
N GLN A 219 -5.57 22.01 -10.52
CA GLN A 219 -5.06 22.25 -11.86
C GLN A 219 -5.56 23.60 -12.37
N GLY A 220 -4.79 24.61 -12.03
CA GLY A 220 -5.03 25.95 -12.51
C GLY A 220 -6.42 26.48 -12.16
N ASN A 221 -7.16 26.99 -13.15
CA ASN A 221 -8.49 27.57 -12.97
C ASN A 221 -9.64 26.54 -12.92
N LEU A 222 -9.36 25.23 -13.06
CA LEU A 222 -10.38 24.20 -13.05
C LEU A 222 -10.72 23.79 -11.61
N LYS A 223 -11.72 24.45 -11.02
CA LYS A 223 -12.25 24.10 -9.71
C LYS A 223 -13.29 22.98 -9.86
N LEU A 224 -12.82 21.73 -9.85
CA LEU A 224 -13.71 20.56 -9.83
C LEU A 224 -14.15 20.22 -8.41
N ASP A 225 -15.45 20.07 -8.23
CA ASP A 225 -16.00 19.48 -7.04
C ASP A 225 -15.92 17.94 -7.14
N TRP A 226 -14.81 17.39 -6.68
CA TRP A 226 -14.56 15.95 -6.73
C TRP A 226 -15.65 15.16 -5.99
N GLY A 227 -16.25 15.72 -4.94
CA GLY A 227 -17.36 15.10 -4.22
C GLY A 227 -18.56 14.89 -5.14
N LYS A 228 -18.90 15.86 -5.98
CA LYS A 228 -19.97 15.74 -6.98
C LYS A 228 -19.62 14.81 -8.12
N VAL A 229 -18.38 14.89 -8.63
CA VAL A 229 -17.92 14.04 -9.74
C VAL A 229 -18.04 12.56 -9.37
N PHE A 230 -17.66 12.19 -8.14
CA PHE A 230 -17.66 10.80 -7.67
C PHE A 230 -18.84 10.45 -6.76
N ALA A 231 -19.89 11.26 -6.68
CA ALA A 231 -21.05 11.03 -5.82
C ALA A 231 -21.76 9.68 -6.08
N ASP A 232 -21.71 9.21 -7.31
CA ASP A 232 -22.34 7.97 -7.76
C ASP A 232 -21.36 6.81 -7.94
N VAL A 233 -20.13 6.94 -7.43
CA VAL A 233 -19.16 5.85 -7.39
C VAL A 233 -19.25 5.15 -6.03
N ASN A 234 -19.56 3.86 -6.04
CA ASN A 234 -19.66 3.02 -4.84
C ASN A 234 -18.27 2.63 -4.31
N SER A 235 -17.36 2.28 -5.24
CA SER A 235 -16.04 1.78 -4.90
C SER A 235 -15.01 2.09 -5.99
N LEU A 236 -13.76 2.11 -5.56
CA LEU A 236 -12.57 2.23 -6.39
C LEU A 236 -11.60 1.10 -6.02
N THR A 237 -11.09 0.40 -7.01
CA THR A 237 -9.84 -0.37 -6.88
C THR A 237 -8.76 0.29 -7.74
N TYR A 238 -7.54 0.35 -7.24
CA TYR A 238 -6.42 0.93 -7.97
C TYR A 238 -5.15 0.12 -7.80
N SER A 239 -4.27 0.22 -8.79
CA SER A 239 -2.95 -0.38 -8.75
C SER A 239 -1.93 0.48 -9.48
N VAL A 240 -0.71 0.51 -8.96
CA VAL A 240 0.44 1.13 -9.61
C VAL A 240 1.46 0.04 -9.87
N ALA A 241 1.62 -0.33 -11.11
CA ALA A 241 2.69 -1.21 -11.56
C ALA A 241 3.88 -0.36 -12.00
N ALA A 242 5.08 -0.83 -11.71
CA ALA A 242 6.31 -0.16 -12.05
C ALA A 242 7.33 -1.20 -12.57
N GLY A 243 7.93 -0.91 -13.71
CA GLY A 243 8.92 -1.69 -14.42
C GLY A 243 9.78 -0.74 -15.24
N ASP A 244 9.84 -0.92 -16.56
CA ASP A 244 10.45 0.04 -17.48
C ASP A 244 9.64 1.34 -17.52
N ASP A 245 8.31 1.22 -17.39
CA ASP A 245 7.35 2.30 -17.27
C ASP A 245 6.51 2.17 -16.00
N VAL A 246 5.81 3.25 -15.63
CA VAL A 246 4.83 3.28 -14.55
C VAL A 246 3.43 3.21 -15.14
N THR A 247 2.63 2.24 -14.70
CA THR A 247 1.23 2.09 -15.11
C THR A 247 0.32 2.25 -13.90
N LEU A 248 -0.57 3.24 -13.96
CA LEU A 248 -1.71 3.41 -13.06
C LEU A 248 -2.92 2.73 -13.68
N GLY A 249 -3.54 1.82 -12.94
CA GLY A 249 -4.82 1.20 -13.29
C GLY A 249 -5.87 1.51 -12.24
N LEU A 250 -7.06 1.95 -12.66
CA LEU A 250 -8.22 2.22 -11.82
C LEU A 250 -9.42 1.42 -12.31
N LYS A 251 -10.27 0.96 -11.39
CA LYS A 251 -11.60 0.44 -11.69
C LYS A 251 -12.58 1.04 -10.69
N MET A 252 -13.65 1.63 -11.18
CA MET A 252 -14.66 2.34 -10.41
C MET A 252 -16.02 1.72 -10.66
N ASP A 253 -16.65 1.18 -9.62
CA ASP A 253 -18.00 0.64 -9.69
C ASP A 253 -19.00 1.74 -9.38
N CYS A 254 -19.86 2.07 -10.33
CA CYS A 254 -20.88 3.10 -10.22
C CYS A 254 -22.23 2.50 -9.80
N LYS A 255 -23.12 3.33 -9.29
CA LYS A 255 -24.47 2.95 -8.87
C LYS A 255 -25.33 2.43 -10.04
N SER A 256 -25.07 2.91 -11.26
CA SER A 256 -25.81 2.51 -12.47
C SER A 256 -24.93 2.64 -13.72
N ALA A 257 -25.37 2.05 -14.83
CA ALA A 257 -24.72 2.20 -16.13
C ALA A 257 -24.77 3.67 -16.63
N GLU A 258 -25.82 4.42 -16.30
CA GLU A 258 -25.96 5.84 -16.62
C GLU A 258 -24.94 6.69 -15.87
N SER A 259 -24.77 6.45 -14.56
CA SER A 259 -23.74 7.11 -13.74
C SER A 259 -22.33 6.79 -14.27
N ALA A 260 -22.09 5.55 -14.70
CA ALA A 260 -20.81 5.14 -15.28
C ALA A 260 -20.55 5.84 -16.63
N ALA A 261 -21.56 5.95 -17.50
CA ALA A 261 -21.45 6.68 -18.75
C ALA A 261 -21.15 8.18 -18.53
N SER A 262 -21.81 8.79 -17.55
CA SER A 262 -21.57 10.18 -17.15
C SER A 262 -20.15 10.38 -16.61
N LEU A 263 -19.69 9.50 -15.73
CA LEU A 263 -18.33 9.53 -15.18
C LEU A 263 -17.28 9.38 -16.29
N ARG A 264 -17.47 8.44 -17.22
CA ARG A 264 -16.59 8.29 -18.38
C ARG A 264 -16.45 9.58 -19.16
N GLN A 265 -17.56 10.27 -19.47
CA GLN A 265 -17.53 11.55 -20.20
C GLN A 265 -16.71 12.61 -19.45
N VAL A 266 -16.86 12.70 -18.13
CA VAL A 266 -16.06 13.62 -17.30
C VAL A 266 -14.57 13.28 -17.38
N LEU A 267 -14.20 12.01 -17.27
CA LEU A 267 -12.80 11.58 -17.32
C LEU A 267 -12.18 11.78 -18.70
N GLU A 268 -12.92 11.56 -19.80
CA GLU A 268 -12.47 11.89 -21.16
C GLU A 268 -12.28 13.40 -21.34
N GLY A 269 -13.18 14.21 -20.81
CA GLY A 269 -13.03 15.67 -20.81
C GLY A 269 -11.78 16.12 -20.04
N LEU A 270 -11.54 15.54 -18.86
CA LEU A 270 -10.34 15.80 -18.06
C LEU A 270 -9.07 15.40 -18.82
N LYS A 271 -9.05 14.24 -19.47
CA LYS A 271 -7.94 13.79 -20.30
C LYS A 271 -7.58 14.84 -21.35
N LEU A 272 -8.55 15.37 -22.09
CA LEU A 272 -8.32 16.41 -23.11
C LEU A 272 -7.73 17.68 -22.50
N VAL A 273 -8.29 18.15 -21.38
CA VAL A 273 -7.77 19.34 -20.67
C VAL A 273 -6.33 19.12 -20.22
N GLN A 274 -6.02 17.94 -19.70
CA GLN A 274 -4.66 17.58 -19.26
C GLN A 274 -3.68 17.51 -20.44
N GLN A 275 -4.11 16.94 -21.56
CA GLN A 275 -3.29 16.89 -22.78
C GLN A 275 -2.94 18.29 -23.26
N MET A 276 -3.93 19.18 -23.36
CA MET A 276 -3.72 20.56 -23.79
C MET A 276 -2.82 21.34 -22.83
N ALA A 277 -3.04 21.19 -21.52
CA ALA A 277 -2.22 21.85 -20.51
C ALA A 277 -0.77 21.37 -20.57
N TRP A 278 -0.56 20.08 -20.72
CA TRP A 278 0.79 19.50 -20.85
C TRP A 278 1.52 20.01 -22.10
N ASP A 279 0.88 19.93 -23.26
CA ASP A 279 1.47 20.36 -24.54
C ASP A 279 1.85 21.84 -24.51
N SER A 280 1.07 22.67 -23.82
CA SER A 280 1.35 24.09 -23.62
C SER A 280 2.54 24.34 -22.67
N GLN A 281 2.65 23.56 -21.58
CA GLN A 281 3.67 23.77 -20.55
C GLN A 281 4.99 23.05 -20.86
N ASN A 282 4.96 22.00 -21.66
CA ASN A 282 6.10 21.14 -21.97
C ASN A 282 6.25 20.94 -23.48
N PRO A 283 6.50 22.01 -24.26
CA PRO A 283 6.59 21.90 -25.72
C PRO A 283 7.70 20.95 -26.13
N GLY A 284 7.38 20.00 -27.02
CA GLY A 284 8.31 19.00 -27.54
C GLY A 284 8.64 17.84 -26.59
N LYS A 285 8.01 17.78 -25.40
CA LYS A 285 8.13 16.62 -24.51
C LYS A 285 7.00 15.60 -24.79
N PRO A 286 7.24 14.29 -24.59
CA PRO A 286 6.19 13.30 -24.65
C PRO A 286 5.06 13.65 -23.67
N ASN A 287 3.82 13.47 -24.11
CA ASN A 287 2.65 13.80 -23.31
C ASN A 287 2.08 12.51 -22.70
N PRO A 288 2.22 12.30 -21.37
CA PRO A 288 1.79 11.07 -20.69
C PRO A 288 0.27 10.85 -20.79
N TYR A 289 -0.51 11.91 -20.87
CA TYR A 289 -1.98 11.81 -20.93
C TYR A 289 -2.49 11.28 -22.28
N ARG A 290 -1.63 11.16 -23.31
CA ARG A 290 -2.00 10.51 -24.58
C ARG A 290 -2.15 8.99 -24.43
N THR A 291 -1.48 8.39 -23.46
CA THR A 291 -1.59 6.96 -23.16
C THR A 291 -2.76 6.64 -22.25
N MET A 292 -3.48 7.66 -21.76
CA MET A 292 -4.65 7.48 -20.89
C MET A 292 -5.79 6.87 -21.69
N ASP A 293 -6.26 5.71 -21.24
CA ASP A 293 -7.40 4.99 -21.78
C ASP A 293 -8.53 4.96 -20.75
N VAL A 294 -9.77 5.26 -21.18
CA VAL A 294 -10.96 5.27 -20.33
C VAL A 294 -11.98 4.30 -20.90
N GLY A 295 -12.08 3.13 -20.25
CA GLY A 295 -13.04 2.09 -20.62
C GLY A 295 -14.37 2.22 -19.89
N LEU A 296 -15.42 1.64 -20.48
CA LEU A 296 -16.75 1.50 -19.88
C LEU A 296 -17.27 0.10 -20.12
N GLU A 297 -17.64 -0.60 -19.06
CA GLU A 297 -18.25 -1.90 -19.13
C GLU A 297 -19.41 -1.96 -18.12
N SER A 298 -20.66 -1.99 -18.64
CA SER A 298 -21.86 -1.95 -17.82
C SER A 298 -21.86 -0.76 -16.85
N SER A 299 -21.81 -1.00 -15.54
CA SER A 299 -21.74 0.04 -14.50
C SER A 299 -20.31 0.31 -14.00
N GLN A 300 -19.30 -0.23 -14.65
CA GLN A 300 -17.89 -0.07 -14.26
C GLN A 300 -17.15 0.84 -15.25
N VAL A 301 -16.42 1.82 -14.72
CA VAL A 301 -15.48 2.66 -15.47
C VAL A 301 -14.06 2.23 -15.13
N SER A 302 -13.24 1.99 -16.13
CA SER A 302 -11.81 1.74 -15.98
C SER A 302 -11.00 2.91 -16.52
N LEU A 303 -9.84 3.17 -15.90
CA LEU A 303 -8.85 4.09 -16.39
C LEU A 303 -7.48 3.43 -16.33
N LYS A 304 -6.73 3.52 -17.41
CA LYS A 304 -5.34 3.09 -17.49
C LYS A 304 -4.48 4.24 -17.99
N LEU A 305 -3.40 4.53 -17.29
CA LEU A 305 -2.40 5.52 -17.68
C LEU A 305 -1.02 4.89 -17.59
N THR A 306 -0.26 4.91 -18.68
CA THR A 306 1.14 4.44 -18.71
C THR A 306 2.04 5.62 -19.02
N THR A 307 3.12 5.80 -18.26
CA THR A 307 4.05 6.92 -18.42
C THR A 307 5.48 6.50 -18.09
N GLY A 308 6.44 7.07 -18.77
CA GLY A 308 7.84 6.92 -18.41
C GLY A 308 8.19 7.66 -17.11
N TYR A 309 9.30 7.32 -16.51
CA TYR A 309 9.76 7.98 -15.28
C TYR A 309 10.09 9.45 -15.48
N SER A 310 10.63 9.83 -16.65
CA SER A 310 10.93 11.22 -17.01
C SER A 310 9.69 12.09 -17.06
N GLU A 311 8.60 11.61 -17.65
CA GLU A 311 7.32 12.32 -17.73
C GLU A 311 6.65 12.40 -16.35
N LEU A 312 6.73 11.33 -15.57
CA LEU A 312 6.25 11.34 -14.18
C LEU A 312 7.01 12.38 -13.33
N GLU A 313 8.32 12.49 -13.54
CA GLU A 313 9.14 13.52 -12.90
C GLU A 313 8.71 14.93 -13.27
N LEU A 314 8.46 15.21 -14.55
CA LEU A 314 7.99 16.49 -15.02
C LEU A 314 6.59 16.82 -14.46
N ALA A 315 5.67 15.85 -14.50
CA ALA A 315 4.31 16.01 -13.97
C ALA A 315 4.32 16.36 -12.48
N SER A 316 5.16 15.70 -11.69
CA SER A 316 5.26 15.96 -10.25
C SER A 316 5.98 17.27 -9.92
N GLY A 317 6.88 17.74 -10.77
CA GLY A 317 7.54 19.05 -10.62
C GLY A 317 6.60 20.22 -10.88
N ALA A 318 5.59 20.03 -11.77
CA ALA A 318 4.56 21.00 -12.05
C ALA A 318 3.46 21.06 -10.97
N ALA A 319 3.19 19.92 -10.32
CA ALA A 319 2.28 19.82 -9.18
C ALA A 319 3.00 20.16 -7.88
N GLY A 320 3.48 21.38 -7.71
CA GLY A 320 4.27 21.80 -6.55
C GLY A 320 3.97 20.96 -5.30
N MET A 321 4.97 20.28 -4.77
CA MET A 321 4.86 19.33 -3.66
C MET A 321 3.96 19.90 -2.57
N VAL A 322 2.91 19.15 -2.24
CA VAL A 322 2.10 19.40 -1.06
C VAL A 322 3.04 19.30 0.16
N ASN A 323 3.37 20.44 0.73
CA ASN A 323 4.16 20.57 1.96
C ASN A 323 3.43 19.98 3.15
#